data_5eef0c56db3e324ddc28e422de0fdcac
#
_entry.id   5eef0c56db3e324ddc28e422de0fdcac
#
_cell.length_a   1.000
_cell.length_b   1.000
_cell.length_c   1.000
_cell.angle_alpha   90.00
_cell.angle_beta   90.00
_cell.angle_gamma   90.00
#
_symmetry.space_group_name_H-M   'P 1'
#
loop_
_entity.id
_entity.type
_entity.pdbx_description
1 polymer ?
#
loop_
_entity_poly.entity_id
_entity_poly.type
_entity_poly.pdbx_seq_one_letter_code
_entity_poly.pdbx_strand_id
1 'polypeptide(L)'
;MQQFFNQQQIASWDRFYRTHFINSLSGFKSASLIATANNAGQPNLAIFSNIVHLGADPALIGFVNRPREAAPHTLANIEATGIYSINLIDAGMVQKAHQTSAKYPAEINEFDAVGLTPQREEGFTCPLVKESKVKYMLSLQQIIPIEMNRTFFVIGAVQAVWVEDALLEKDGFIALEKANIITSLGIDGYYTTQLVDRYDYAKSNRPMNPLQQ
;
A
#
# COMPACT_ATOMS: atom_id res chain seq x y z
N MET A 1 1.71 1.27 33.85
CA MET A 1 0.47 0.52 34.17
C MET A 1 -0.11 0.05 32.85
N GLN A 2 -0.46 -1.23 32.70
CA GLN A 2 -1.08 -1.78 31.47
C GLN A 2 -2.58 -1.82 31.65
N GLN A 3 -3.32 -1.59 30.56
CA GLN A 3 -4.78 -1.76 30.50
C GLN A 3 -5.11 -3.05 29.77
N PHE A 4 -6.12 -3.76 30.22
CA PHE A 4 -6.62 -4.99 29.61
C PHE A 4 -8.04 -4.75 29.08
N PHE A 5 -8.28 -5.21 27.85
CA PHE A 5 -9.58 -5.14 27.20
C PHE A 5 -9.94 -6.49 26.61
N ASN A 6 -11.05 -7.08 27.02
CA ASN A 6 -11.57 -8.31 26.43
C ASN A 6 -12.44 -8.04 25.22
N GLN A 7 -12.83 -9.10 24.50
CA GLN A 7 -13.64 -9.02 23.28
C GLN A 7 -14.98 -8.28 23.49
N GLN A 8 -15.66 -8.53 24.61
CA GLN A 8 -16.96 -7.91 24.90
C GLN A 8 -16.80 -6.40 25.11
N GLN A 9 -15.77 -5.97 25.83
CA GLN A 9 -15.46 -4.55 26.02
C GLN A 9 -15.15 -3.87 24.69
N ILE A 10 -14.30 -4.49 23.85
CA ILE A 10 -13.95 -3.96 22.51
C ILE A 10 -15.21 -3.84 21.65
N ALA A 11 -16.09 -4.84 21.67
CA ALA A 11 -17.34 -4.84 20.89
C ALA A 11 -18.31 -3.73 21.32
N SER A 12 -18.31 -3.35 22.62
CA SER A 12 -19.19 -2.32 23.16
C SER A 12 -18.76 -0.88 22.88
N TRP A 13 -17.54 -0.67 22.41
CA TRP A 13 -17.03 0.67 22.13
C TRP A 13 -17.74 1.36 20.98
N ASP A 14 -17.72 2.69 21.00
CA ASP A 14 -18.11 3.50 19.85
C ASP A 14 -17.38 3.05 18.58
N ARG A 15 -18.08 3.14 17.47
CA ARG A 15 -17.55 2.67 16.16
C ARG A 15 -16.21 3.31 15.81
N PHE A 16 -16.06 4.63 15.98
CA PHE A 16 -14.83 5.34 15.58
C PHE A 16 -13.68 5.00 16.52
N TYR A 17 -13.94 4.99 17.84
CA TYR A 17 -12.94 4.58 18.82
C TYR A 17 -12.41 3.16 18.54
N ARG A 18 -13.33 2.21 18.35
CA ARG A 18 -12.96 0.82 17.99
C ARG A 18 -12.18 0.74 16.69
N THR A 19 -12.57 1.53 15.67
CA THR A 19 -11.87 1.55 14.38
C THR A 19 -10.44 2.04 14.54
N HIS A 20 -10.21 3.15 15.24
CA HIS A 20 -8.86 3.63 15.53
C HIS A 20 -8.04 2.61 16.29
N PHE A 21 -8.58 2.08 17.38
CA PHE A 21 -7.90 1.12 18.23
C PHE A 21 -7.48 -0.14 17.45
N ILE A 22 -8.43 -0.80 16.78
CA ILE A 22 -8.15 -2.05 16.04
C ILE A 22 -7.18 -1.81 14.88
N ASN A 23 -7.32 -0.72 14.12
CA ASN A 23 -6.37 -0.40 13.05
C ASN A 23 -4.96 -0.08 13.57
N SER A 24 -4.82 0.36 14.83
CA SER A 24 -3.52 0.64 15.43
C SER A 24 -2.81 -0.63 15.94
N LEU A 25 -3.55 -1.69 16.28
CA LEU A 25 -2.98 -2.92 16.81
C LEU A 25 -2.02 -3.64 15.85
N SER A 26 -2.22 -3.49 14.55
CA SER A 26 -1.33 -4.08 13.54
C SER A 26 0.00 -3.33 13.36
N GLY A 27 0.22 -2.26 14.12
CA GLY A 27 1.44 -1.46 14.05
C GLY A 27 1.53 -0.59 12.79
N PHE A 28 2.73 -0.12 12.50
CA PHE A 28 3.01 0.66 11.30
C PHE A 28 2.84 -0.19 10.04
N LYS A 29 2.22 0.41 9.04
CA LYS A 29 1.95 -0.21 7.73
C LYS A 29 2.46 0.70 6.62
N SER A 30 2.76 0.14 5.44
CA SER A 30 3.06 0.96 4.26
C SER A 30 1.86 1.87 3.97
N ALA A 31 2.14 3.10 3.55
CA ALA A 31 1.14 3.96 2.93
C ALA A 31 1.42 4.03 1.43
N SER A 32 0.46 3.64 0.61
CA SER A 32 0.65 3.51 -0.83
C SER A 32 -0.60 3.97 -1.58
N LEU A 33 -0.41 4.50 -2.77
CA LEU A 33 -1.47 4.75 -3.73
C LEU A 33 -1.57 3.56 -4.69
N ILE A 34 -2.75 2.97 -4.81
CA ILE A 34 -3.05 1.99 -5.86
C ILE A 34 -3.74 2.73 -7.00
N ALA A 35 -3.13 2.67 -8.18
CA ALA A 35 -3.74 3.18 -9.39
C ALA A 35 -4.22 2.04 -10.28
N THR A 36 -5.38 2.24 -10.89
CA THR A 36 -6.04 1.32 -11.81
C THR A 36 -6.59 2.09 -12.99
N ALA A 37 -7.07 1.40 -14.02
CA ALA A 37 -7.89 2.00 -15.06
C ALA A 37 -9.04 1.06 -15.40
N ASN A 38 -10.16 1.60 -15.83
CA ASN A 38 -11.25 0.80 -16.39
C ASN A 38 -10.97 0.42 -17.87
N ASN A 39 -11.84 -0.39 -18.47
CA ASN A 39 -11.69 -0.80 -19.88
C ASN A 39 -11.72 0.35 -20.89
N ALA A 40 -12.23 1.52 -20.51
CA ALA A 40 -12.19 2.74 -21.34
C ALA A 40 -10.90 3.56 -21.12
N GLY A 41 -9.98 3.10 -20.28
CA GLY A 41 -8.72 3.77 -19.96
C GLY A 41 -8.87 4.94 -18.98
N GLN A 42 -10.02 5.10 -18.32
CA GLN A 42 -10.21 6.12 -17.29
C GLN A 42 -9.48 5.68 -16.02
N PRO A 43 -8.58 6.51 -15.47
CA PRO A 43 -7.80 6.19 -14.30
C PRO A 43 -8.63 6.31 -13.02
N ASN A 44 -8.22 5.55 -11.99
CA ASN A 44 -8.69 5.66 -10.62
C ASN A 44 -7.52 5.57 -9.69
N LEU A 45 -7.52 6.34 -8.61
CA LEU A 45 -6.45 6.41 -7.63
C LEU A 45 -7.01 6.36 -6.21
N ALA A 46 -6.50 5.45 -5.38
CA ALA A 46 -6.95 5.32 -4.00
C ALA A 46 -5.80 4.97 -3.04
N ILE A 47 -5.83 5.53 -1.82
CA ILE A 47 -4.85 5.22 -0.79
C ILE A 47 -5.17 3.91 -0.09
N PHE A 48 -4.11 3.11 0.14
CA PHE A 48 -4.13 1.86 0.88
C PHE A 48 -3.03 1.82 1.93
N SER A 49 -3.30 1.20 3.08
CA SER A 49 -2.35 1.04 4.18
C SER A 49 -2.19 -0.41 4.62
N ASN A 50 -2.38 -1.35 3.72
CA ASN A 50 -2.40 -2.78 4.07
C ASN A 50 -1.74 -3.65 2.99
N ILE A 51 -0.66 -3.12 2.40
CA ILE A 51 0.17 -3.86 1.45
C ILE A 51 1.02 -4.88 2.22
N VAL A 52 1.10 -6.12 1.72
CA VAL A 52 1.86 -7.20 2.33
C VAL A 52 2.69 -7.95 1.30
N HIS A 53 3.96 -8.20 1.65
CA HIS A 53 4.84 -9.09 0.89
C HIS A 53 4.42 -10.54 1.10
N LEU A 54 4.32 -11.33 0.02
CA LEU A 54 3.93 -12.74 0.06
C LEU A 54 5.04 -13.70 -0.35
N GLY A 55 5.92 -13.26 -1.23
CA GLY A 55 7.03 -14.10 -1.70
C GLY A 55 7.93 -13.36 -2.68
N ALA A 56 9.18 -13.82 -2.81
CA ALA A 56 10.15 -13.26 -3.74
C ALA A 56 10.28 -14.12 -5.03
N ASP A 57 9.95 -15.40 -4.96
CA ASP A 57 9.96 -16.32 -6.10
C ASP A 57 8.77 -17.30 -6.00
N PRO A 58 7.68 -17.04 -6.75
CA PRO A 58 7.43 -15.86 -7.58
C PRO A 58 7.27 -14.57 -6.75
N ALA A 59 7.56 -13.42 -7.38
CA ALA A 59 7.47 -12.11 -6.74
C ALA A 59 5.99 -11.71 -6.56
N LEU A 60 5.43 -11.94 -5.37
CA LEU A 60 4.02 -11.73 -5.05
C LEU A 60 3.84 -10.69 -3.95
N ILE A 61 2.88 -9.81 -4.17
CA ILE A 61 2.43 -8.80 -3.21
C ILE A 61 0.91 -8.86 -3.12
N GLY A 62 0.40 -8.74 -1.89
CA GLY A 62 -1.03 -8.69 -1.62
C GLY A 62 -1.47 -7.40 -0.98
N PHE A 63 -2.76 -7.12 -1.05
CA PHE A 63 -3.40 -6.05 -0.29
C PHE A 63 -4.86 -6.40 0.02
N VAL A 64 -5.45 -5.72 1.02
CA VAL A 64 -6.86 -5.91 1.36
C VAL A 64 -7.68 -4.76 0.78
N ASN A 65 -8.63 -5.08 -0.11
CA ASN A 65 -9.66 -4.16 -0.56
C ASN A 65 -10.86 -4.17 0.39
N ARG A 66 -11.41 -2.99 0.65
CA ARG A 66 -12.64 -2.83 1.46
C ARG A 66 -13.82 -3.51 0.76
N PRO A 67 -14.97 -3.69 1.47
CA PRO A 67 -16.21 -4.14 0.82
C PRO A 67 -16.53 -3.31 -0.41
N ARG A 68 -17.11 -3.93 -1.45
CA ARG A 68 -17.39 -3.29 -2.75
C ARG A 68 -18.20 -1.99 -2.61
N GLU A 69 -19.13 -1.94 -1.67
CA GLU A 69 -19.96 -0.76 -1.44
C GLU A 69 -19.17 0.43 -0.87
N ALA A 70 -18.04 0.15 -0.22
CA ALA A 70 -17.18 1.16 0.39
C ALA A 70 -16.03 1.61 -0.53
N ALA A 71 -15.57 0.74 -1.45
CA ALA A 71 -14.48 1.00 -2.39
C ALA A 71 -14.74 0.25 -3.72
N PRO A 72 -15.69 0.71 -4.54
CA PRO A 72 -16.15 -0.04 -5.70
C PRO A 72 -15.16 -0.05 -6.86
N HIS A 73 -14.41 1.05 -7.07
CA HIS A 73 -13.73 1.27 -8.34
C HIS A 73 -12.43 0.47 -8.47
N THR A 74 -11.55 0.50 -7.48
CA THR A 74 -10.24 -0.18 -7.54
C THR A 74 -10.38 -1.67 -7.84
N LEU A 75 -11.21 -2.37 -7.07
CA LEU A 75 -11.40 -3.82 -7.25
C LEU A 75 -12.05 -4.14 -8.59
N ALA A 76 -13.08 -3.40 -8.99
CA ALA A 76 -13.77 -3.60 -10.27
C ALA A 76 -12.83 -3.40 -11.46
N ASN A 77 -11.97 -2.38 -11.41
CA ASN A 77 -10.98 -2.13 -12.46
C ASN A 77 -9.95 -3.26 -12.53
N ILE A 78 -9.47 -3.75 -11.39
CA ILE A 78 -8.52 -4.88 -11.33
C ILE A 78 -9.15 -6.16 -11.90
N GLU A 79 -10.41 -6.44 -11.58
CA GLU A 79 -11.14 -7.58 -12.13
C GLU A 79 -11.32 -7.47 -13.65
N ALA A 80 -11.57 -6.27 -14.14
CA ALA A 80 -11.83 -6.02 -15.56
C ALA A 80 -10.56 -6.05 -16.42
N THR A 81 -9.43 -5.55 -15.90
CA THR A 81 -8.20 -5.33 -16.68
C THR A 81 -7.06 -6.25 -16.31
N GLY A 82 -7.08 -6.84 -15.11
CA GLY A 82 -6.03 -7.70 -14.59
C GLY A 82 -4.74 -6.98 -14.21
N ILE A 83 -4.66 -5.64 -14.35
CA ILE A 83 -3.43 -4.86 -14.15
C ILE A 83 -3.69 -3.69 -13.20
N TYR A 84 -2.73 -3.44 -12.29
CA TYR A 84 -2.75 -2.29 -11.40
C TYR A 84 -1.34 -1.88 -10.99
N SER A 85 -1.19 -0.68 -10.45
CA SER A 85 0.09 -0.23 -9.91
C SER A 85 0.00 0.09 -8.42
N ILE A 86 1.12 -0.11 -7.72
CA ILE A 86 1.32 0.35 -6.35
C ILE A 86 2.44 1.38 -6.36
N ASN A 87 2.18 2.52 -5.70
CA ASN A 87 3.05 3.69 -5.71
C ASN A 87 3.27 4.13 -4.26
N LEU A 88 4.51 4.06 -3.77
CA LEU A 88 4.83 4.45 -2.41
C LEU A 88 4.72 5.97 -2.25
N ILE A 89 4.30 6.40 -1.08
CA ILE A 89 4.02 7.80 -0.76
C ILE A 89 5.18 8.36 0.06
N ASP A 90 5.73 9.49 -0.35
CA ASP A 90 6.65 10.27 0.49
C ASP A 90 5.91 11.33 1.33
N ALA A 91 6.64 11.95 2.26
CA ALA A 91 6.08 12.95 3.17
C ALA A 91 5.44 14.15 2.45
N GLY A 92 5.93 14.53 1.25
CA GLY A 92 5.37 15.62 0.45
C GLY A 92 4.02 15.29 -0.21
N MET A 93 3.70 14.00 -0.33
CA MET A 93 2.48 13.54 -0.99
C MET A 93 1.32 13.29 -0.02
N VAL A 94 1.54 13.31 1.30
CA VAL A 94 0.58 12.84 2.33
C VAL A 94 -0.80 13.46 2.18
N GLN A 95 -0.90 14.79 2.08
CA GLN A 95 -2.18 15.48 2.00
C GLN A 95 -2.97 15.07 0.74
N LYS A 96 -2.30 15.01 -0.40
CA LYS A 96 -2.90 14.60 -1.69
C LYS A 96 -3.35 13.14 -1.65
N ALA A 97 -2.48 12.27 -1.13
CA ALA A 97 -2.76 10.85 -1.01
C ALA A 97 -3.92 10.58 -0.03
N HIS A 98 -3.94 11.24 1.13
CA HIS A 98 -5.05 11.12 2.08
C HIS A 98 -6.38 11.54 1.46
N GLN A 99 -6.39 12.61 0.65
CA GLN A 99 -7.59 13.10 -0.03
C GLN A 99 -8.19 12.07 -0.99
N THR A 100 -7.40 11.14 -1.56
CA THR A 100 -7.95 10.05 -2.40
C THR A 100 -8.81 9.05 -1.62
N SER A 101 -8.84 9.12 -0.27
CA SER A 101 -9.76 8.33 0.55
C SER A 101 -11.20 8.82 0.54
N ALA A 102 -11.45 10.03 0.03
CA ALA A 102 -12.79 10.58 -0.13
C ALA A 102 -13.57 9.76 -1.18
N LYS A 103 -14.89 9.75 -1.02
CA LYS A 103 -15.78 9.09 -1.99
C LYS A 103 -16.02 10.02 -3.18
N TYR A 104 -15.23 9.84 -4.22
CA TYR A 104 -15.45 10.52 -5.49
C TYR A 104 -16.47 9.77 -6.34
N PRO A 105 -17.32 10.48 -7.10
CA PRO A 105 -18.13 9.91 -8.17
C PRO A 105 -17.23 9.20 -9.21
N ALA A 106 -17.76 8.20 -9.91
CA ALA A 106 -16.98 7.38 -10.87
C ALA A 106 -16.42 8.17 -12.07
N GLU A 107 -17.05 9.29 -12.40
CA GLU A 107 -16.65 10.21 -13.48
C GLU A 107 -15.53 11.18 -13.07
N ILE A 108 -15.20 11.27 -11.79
CA ILE A 108 -14.12 12.12 -11.30
C ILE A 108 -12.81 11.33 -11.28
N ASN A 109 -11.82 11.87 -11.97
CA ASN A 109 -10.45 11.38 -11.93
C ASN A 109 -9.76 11.87 -10.65
N GLU A 110 -9.45 10.97 -9.74
CA GLU A 110 -8.79 11.34 -8.46
C GLU A 110 -7.41 11.96 -8.67
N PHE A 111 -6.67 11.59 -9.71
CA PHE A 111 -5.39 12.25 -10.02
C PHE A 111 -5.56 13.76 -10.19
N ASP A 112 -6.54 14.18 -10.98
CA ASP A 112 -6.83 15.59 -11.22
C ASP A 112 -7.38 16.26 -9.94
N ALA A 113 -8.29 15.58 -9.24
CA ALA A 113 -8.92 16.09 -8.03
C ALA A 113 -7.94 16.40 -6.90
N VAL A 114 -6.84 15.61 -6.79
CA VAL A 114 -5.82 15.81 -5.74
C VAL A 114 -4.54 16.45 -6.27
N GLY A 115 -4.42 16.70 -7.58
CA GLY A 115 -3.24 17.31 -8.20
C GLY A 115 -2.02 16.40 -8.19
N LEU A 116 -2.21 15.09 -8.46
CA LEU A 116 -1.14 14.12 -8.74
C LEU A 116 -1.11 13.86 -10.25
N THR A 117 0.04 13.46 -10.78
CA THR A 117 0.24 13.30 -12.22
C THR A 117 0.24 11.82 -12.61
N PRO A 118 -0.68 11.38 -13.49
CA PRO A 118 -0.61 10.01 -14.01
C PRO A 118 0.58 9.88 -14.97
N GLN A 119 1.42 8.88 -14.76
CA GLN A 119 2.50 8.47 -15.64
C GLN A 119 2.07 7.20 -16.37
N ARG A 120 2.06 7.23 -17.70
CA ARG A 120 1.74 6.06 -18.53
C ARG A 120 3.01 5.44 -19.04
N GLU A 121 3.04 4.11 -19.04
CA GLU A 121 4.14 3.31 -19.56
C GLU A 121 3.66 2.40 -20.69
N GLU A 122 4.48 2.23 -21.71
CA GLU A 122 4.17 1.39 -22.84
C GLU A 122 3.95 -0.07 -22.38
N GLY A 123 2.91 -0.71 -22.92
CA GLY A 123 2.54 -2.08 -22.54
C GLY A 123 1.67 -2.22 -21.30
N PHE A 124 1.37 -1.14 -20.57
CA PHE A 124 0.51 -1.17 -19.38
C PHE A 124 -0.74 -0.31 -19.55
N THR A 125 -1.90 -0.87 -19.15
CA THR A 125 -3.20 -0.19 -19.28
C THR A 125 -3.50 0.79 -18.15
N CYS A 126 -2.91 0.57 -16.95
CA CYS A 126 -3.09 1.47 -15.81
C CYS A 126 -1.91 2.43 -15.67
N PRO A 127 -2.11 3.63 -15.08
CA PRO A 127 -1.03 4.57 -14.82
C PRO A 127 -0.24 4.21 -13.55
N LEU A 128 0.97 4.78 -13.47
CA LEU A 128 1.75 5.00 -12.24
C LEU A 128 1.47 6.43 -11.73
N VAL A 129 1.88 6.71 -10.49
CA VAL A 129 1.96 8.08 -9.96
C VAL A 129 3.34 8.65 -10.26
N LYS A 130 3.42 9.73 -11.04
CA LYS A 130 4.70 10.32 -11.51
C LYS A 130 5.58 10.73 -10.33
N GLU A 131 5.00 11.31 -9.30
CA GLU A 131 5.70 11.84 -8.12
C GLU A 131 6.27 10.75 -7.20
N SER A 132 5.79 9.51 -7.31
CA SER A 132 6.29 8.38 -6.50
C SER A 132 7.69 7.97 -6.94
N LYS A 133 8.62 7.85 -5.99
CA LYS A 133 10.02 7.47 -6.22
C LYS A 133 10.23 5.96 -6.29
N VAL A 134 9.32 5.20 -5.69
CA VAL A 134 9.28 3.73 -5.76
C VAL A 134 7.87 3.31 -6.12
N LYS A 135 7.72 2.68 -7.27
CA LYS A 135 6.44 2.28 -7.84
C LYS A 135 6.59 1.04 -8.69
N TYR A 136 5.53 0.25 -8.79
CA TYR A 136 5.59 -1.01 -9.53
C TYR A 136 4.23 -1.41 -10.07
N MET A 137 4.27 -2.14 -11.21
CA MET A 137 3.12 -2.73 -11.87
C MET A 137 2.94 -4.18 -11.42
N LEU A 138 1.69 -4.59 -11.30
CA LEU A 138 1.31 -5.96 -10.96
C LEU A 138 0.23 -6.48 -11.89
N SER A 139 0.32 -7.77 -12.19
CA SER A 139 -0.79 -8.53 -12.77
C SER A 139 -1.55 -9.27 -11.69
N LEU A 140 -2.88 -9.23 -11.76
CA LEU A 140 -3.76 -9.96 -10.88
C LEU A 140 -3.50 -11.47 -10.99
N GLN A 141 -3.32 -12.13 -9.84
CA GLN A 141 -3.19 -13.58 -9.75
C GLN A 141 -4.42 -14.22 -9.09
N GLN A 142 -4.87 -13.62 -7.99
CA GLN A 142 -5.98 -14.18 -7.23
C GLN A 142 -6.71 -13.09 -6.43
N ILE A 143 -8.02 -13.27 -6.26
CA ILE A 143 -8.83 -12.51 -5.30
C ILE A 143 -9.47 -13.52 -4.34
N ILE A 144 -9.21 -13.37 -3.05
CA ILE A 144 -9.75 -14.22 -1.99
C ILE A 144 -10.77 -13.40 -1.19
N PRO A 145 -12.07 -13.75 -1.24
CA PRO A 145 -13.07 -13.09 -0.40
C PRO A 145 -12.89 -13.46 1.07
N ILE A 146 -12.99 -12.46 1.95
CA ILE A 146 -13.01 -12.65 3.41
C ILE A 146 -14.46 -12.44 3.88
N GLU A 147 -15.21 -13.51 3.94
CA GLU A 147 -16.65 -13.49 4.17
C GLU A 147 -17.06 -12.82 5.49
N MET A 148 -16.24 -12.97 6.53
CA MET A 148 -16.51 -12.44 7.88
C MET A 148 -16.71 -10.93 7.92
N ASN A 149 -16.05 -10.18 7.05
CA ASN A 149 -16.13 -8.72 6.99
C ASN A 149 -16.34 -8.17 5.57
N ARG A 150 -16.57 -9.07 4.59
CA ARG A 150 -16.82 -8.75 3.18
C ARG A 150 -15.69 -7.98 2.48
N THR A 151 -14.47 -8.11 2.99
CA THR A 151 -13.27 -7.58 2.33
C THR A 151 -12.71 -8.59 1.34
N PHE A 152 -11.75 -8.17 0.52
CA PHE A 152 -11.11 -9.00 -0.50
C PHE A 152 -9.61 -8.91 -0.36
N PHE A 153 -8.93 -10.04 -0.25
CA PHE A 153 -7.49 -10.09 -0.33
C PHE A 153 -7.08 -10.29 -1.78
N VAL A 154 -6.42 -9.29 -2.34
CA VAL A 154 -5.99 -9.25 -3.74
C VAL A 154 -4.51 -9.59 -3.82
N ILE A 155 -4.15 -10.57 -4.62
CA ILE A 155 -2.77 -11.03 -4.83
C ILE A 155 -2.36 -10.71 -6.26
N GLY A 156 -1.23 -10.04 -6.41
CA GLY A 156 -0.63 -9.72 -7.70
C GLY A 156 0.83 -10.16 -7.81
N ALA A 157 1.22 -10.51 -9.03
CA ALA A 157 2.61 -10.77 -9.38
C ALA A 157 3.25 -9.50 -9.94
N VAL A 158 4.44 -9.14 -9.44
CA VAL A 158 5.20 -7.98 -9.90
C VAL A 158 5.62 -8.18 -11.36
N GLN A 159 5.33 -7.20 -12.21
CA GLN A 159 5.64 -7.20 -13.64
C GLN A 159 6.79 -6.25 -13.98
N ALA A 160 6.83 -5.08 -13.34
CA ALA A 160 7.86 -4.07 -13.56
C ALA A 160 8.00 -3.18 -12.33
N VAL A 161 9.20 -2.67 -12.08
CA VAL A 161 9.51 -1.80 -10.93
C VAL A 161 10.28 -0.58 -11.42
N TRP A 162 9.91 0.59 -10.90
CA TRP A 162 10.65 1.85 -11.03
C TRP A 162 11.10 2.29 -9.66
N VAL A 163 12.39 2.48 -9.50
CA VAL A 163 13.03 2.95 -8.26
C VAL A 163 14.13 3.94 -8.63
N GLU A 164 14.24 5.04 -7.89
CA GLU A 164 15.35 5.99 -8.07
C GLU A 164 16.68 5.31 -7.72
N ASP A 165 17.69 5.42 -8.59
CA ASP A 165 18.99 4.76 -8.43
C ASP A 165 19.64 5.04 -7.06
N ALA A 166 19.47 6.25 -6.55
CA ALA A 166 20.00 6.67 -5.25
C ALA A 166 19.44 5.89 -4.05
N LEU A 167 18.33 5.18 -4.23
CA LEU A 167 17.67 4.38 -3.19
C LEU A 167 18.08 2.91 -3.21
N LEU A 168 18.67 2.45 -4.32
CA LEU A 168 18.98 1.04 -4.51
C LEU A 168 20.39 0.74 -4.00
N GLU A 169 20.48 -0.08 -2.95
CA GLU A 169 21.74 -0.57 -2.42
C GLU A 169 22.27 -1.75 -3.23
N LYS A 170 23.58 -2.00 -3.15
CA LYS A 170 24.27 -3.04 -3.94
C LYS A 170 23.75 -4.47 -3.70
N ASP A 171 23.13 -4.72 -2.55
CA ASP A 171 22.56 -6.01 -2.19
C ASP A 171 21.06 -6.14 -2.55
N GLY A 172 20.50 -5.12 -3.23
CA GLY A 172 19.11 -5.08 -3.65
C GLY A 172 18.15 -4.49 -2.61
N PHE A 173 18.65 -4.04 -1.45
CA PHE A 173 17.85 -3.32 -0.48
C PHE A 173 17.46 -1.94 -1.02
N ILE A 174 16.22 -1.52 -0.80
CA ILE A 174 15.74 -0.19 -1.17
C ILE A 174 15.64 0.66 0.10
N ALA A 175 16.49 1.67 0.21
CA ALA A 175 16.60 2.56 1.37
C ALA A 175 15.45 3.58 1.36
N LEU A 176 14.26 3.16 1.73
CA LEU A 176 13.02 3.94 1.64
C LEU A 176 13.05 5.22 2.50
N GLU A 177 13.76 5.18 3.62
CA GLU A 177 13.94 6.34 4.52
C GLU A 177 14.70 7.49 3.85
N LYS A 178 15.62 7.21 2.92
CA LYS A 178 16.34 8.23 2.14
C LYS A 178 15.42 9.02 1.21
N ALA A 179 14.30 8.43 0.82
CA ALA A 179 13.28 9.07 0.00
C ALA A 179 12.16 9.72 0.84
N ASN A 180 12.26 9.71 2.17
CA ASN A 180 11.18 10.10 3.09
C ASN A 180 9.87 9.35 2.83
N ILE A 181 9.95 8.08 2.43
CA ILE A 181 8.77 7.22 2.30
C ILE A 181 8.17 7.04 3.68
N ILE A 182 6.85 7.19 3.77
CA ILE A 182 6.10 7.21 5.02
C ILE A 182 5.47 5.86 5.35
N THR A 183 5.14 5.70 6.63
CA THR A 183 4.25 4.65 7.12
C THR A 183 2.96 5.27 7.67
N SER A 184 1.93 4.45 7.77
CA SER A 184 0.66 4.84 8.39
C SER A 184 0.36 4.04 9.66
N LEU A 185 -0.37 4.64 10.59
CA LEU A 185 -0.89 4.01 11.79
C LEU A 185 -2.34 4.44 12.01
N GLY A 186 -3.17 3.53 12.46
CA GLY A 186 -4.60 3.80 12.59
C GLY A 186 -5.23 4.01 11.21
N ILE A 187 -6.08 5.04 11.08
CA ILE A 187 -6.78 5.37 9.84
C ILE A 187 -6.32 6.71 9.23
N ASP A 188 -5.57 7.51 9.96
CA ASP A 188 -5.24 8.91 9.62
C ASP A 188 -3.86 9.38 10.10
N GLY A 189 -3.10 8.54 10.82
CA GLY A 189 -1.76 8.85 11.27
C GLY A 189 -0.71 8.51 10.20
N TYR A 190 0.21 9.44 9.93
CA TYR A 190 1.32 9.26 9.01
C TYR A 190 2.64 9.59 9.69
N TYR A 191 3.67 8.78 9.43
CA TYR A 191 4.95 8.85 10.10
C TYR A 191 6.10 8.73 9.11
N THR A 192 7.15 9.51 9.32
CA THR A 192 8.45 9.25 8.70
C THR A 192 9.13 8.08 9.39
N THR A 193 9.99 7.37 8.68
CA THR A 193 10.73 6.23 9.20
C THR A 193 12.21 6.57 9.33
N GLN A 194 12.90 5.86 10.23
CA GLN A 194 14.32 5.91 10.39
C GLN A 194 14.86 4.49 10.49
N LEU A 195 15.88 4.18 9.71
CA LEU A 195 16.58 2.92 9.83
C LEU A 195 17.31 2.87 11.17
N VAL A 196 17.05 1.81 11.95
CA VAL A 196 17.78 1.57 13.21
C VAL A 196 19.07 0.83 12.92
N ASP A 197 18.96 -0.30 12.21
CA ASP A 197 20.13 -1.12 11.84
C ASP A 197 19.73 -2.18 10.80
N ARG A 198 20.76 -2.79 10.17
CA ARG A 198 20.63 -3.97 9.29
C ARG A 198 21.63 -5.03 9.76
N TYR A 199 21.22 -6.29 9.77
CA TYR A 199 22.02 -7.40 10.22
C TYR A 199 22.16 -8.47 9.15
N ASP A 200 23.25 -9.25 9.19
CA ASP A 200 23.41 -10.44 8.38
C ASP A 200 22.35 -11.50 8.76
N TYR A 201 22.18 -12.50 7.88
CA TYR A 201 21.22 -13.58 8.13
C TYR A 201 21.57 -14.32 9.42
N ALA A 202 20.62 -14.36 10.37
CA ALA A 202 20.80 -15.01 11.66
C ALA A 202 21.06 -16.52 11.49
N LYS A 203 22.12 -17.02 12.17
CA LYS A 203 22.48 -18.44 12.21
C LYS A 203 22.61 -18.88 13.66
N SER A 204 22.11 -20.08 13.97
CA SER A 204 22.13 -20.61 15.34
C SER A 204 23.54 -20.87 15.89
N ASN A 205 24.54 -20.98 15.02
CA ASN A 205 25.92 -21.36 15.37
C ASN A 205 26.91 -20.19 15.40
N ARG A 206 26.45 -18.94 15.20
CA ARG A 206 27.30 -17.74 15.26
C ARG A 206 26.49 -16.50 15.66
N PRO A 207 27.12 -15.49 16.29
CA PRO A 207 26.51 -14.18 16.51
C PRO A 207 26.14 -13.49 15.18
N MET A 208 25.11 -12.65 15.21
CA MET A 208 24.79 -11.72 14.12
C MET A 208 25.81 -10.59 14.10
N ASN A 209 26.13 -10.10 12.89
CA ASN A 209 26.93 -8.90 12.71
C ASN A 209 26.10 -7.83 12.00
N PRO A 210 26.23 -6.55 12.40
CA PRO A 210 25.68 -5.43 11.64
C PRO A 210 26.25 -5.43 10.22
N LEU A 211 25.41 -5.18 9.23
CA LEU A 211 25.88 -4.93 7.86
C LEU A 211 26.54 -3.55 7.82
N GLN A 212 27.73 -3.46 7.25
CA GLN A 212 28.36 -2.16 7.00
C GLN A 212 27.52 -1.40 5.98
N GLN A 213 27.11 -0.20 6.34
CA GLN A 213 26.39 0.73 5.46
C GLN A 213 27.33 1.41 4.48
#